data_b34a4eb5addd6352796ba3f61e44d31b
#
_entry.id   b34a4eb5addd6352796ba3f61e44d31b
#
_cell.length_a   1.000
_cell.length_b   1.000
_cell.length_c   1.000
_cell.angle_alpha   90.00
_cell.angle_beta   90.00
_cell.angle_gamma   90.00
#
_symmetry.space_group_name_H-M   'P 1'
#
loop_
_entity.id
_entity.type
_entity.pdbx_description
1 polymer ?
#
loop_
_entity_poly.entity_id
_entity_poly.type
_entity_poly.pdbx_seq_one_letter_code
_entity_poly.pdbx_strand_id
1 'polypeptide(L)'
;YFNQITVDGYKVAGFVPVCNSLLEDNDVNLASWIVEMISEAIGLAMDKAILYGKGTGMPLGIVTRLAQQSTPANYPVNAPAWVDLHTTNIQKIGGDSVTGAAFWSALVEATGNTFTRYSRGNQFWAMNSKTYTKLKSKLITFTATGDIVANLFGVLPIINGDVDILEFMPDGDIVGGYGDLYLLTLRSGMTIESSREVQFIQDNTVFKGKQRADGAPIIAGAFVAININNTAVTTVMDFAADTANDADLQGIDGLTLTPAFDADTTAYTATMTAAAAVTATPAQPDAEVAMSYNGKNVVNGTSVTPATGTKNLVVTVKKGNA
;
A
#
# COMPACT_ATOMS: atom_id res chain seq x y z
N TYR A 1 -0.45 -26.44 -20.21
CA TYR A 1 -1.22 -25.23 -19.87
C TYR A 1 -0.25 -24.14 -19.47
N PHE A 2 -0.40 -22.95 -20.08
CA PHE A 2 0.36 -21.76 -19.69
C PHE A 2 -0.50 -20.94 -18.74
N ASN A 3 0.05 -20.58 -17.58
CA ASN A 3 -0.62 -19.68 -16.67
C ASN A 3 -0.43 -18.23 -17.14
N GLN A 4 -1.45 -17.42 -16.97
CA GLN A 4 -1.45 -16.01 -17.37
C GLN A 4 -1.58 -15.13 -16.14
N ILE A 5 -0.74 -14.10 -16.06
CA ILE A 5 -0.85 -13.01 -15.10
C ILE A 5 -1.13 -11.75 -15.91
N THR A 6 -2.19 -11.04 -15.55
CA THR A 6 -2.55 -9.77 -16.16
C THR A 6 -2.02 -8.64 -15.29
N VAL A 7 -1.27 -7.72 -15.87
CA VAL A 7 -0.78 -6.50 -15.23
C VAL A 7 -1.26 -5.28 -16.01
N ASP A 8 -1.60 -4.23 -15.30
CA ASP A 8 -1.98 -2.94 -15.87
C ASP A 8 -0.84 -1.92 -15.67
N GLY A 9 -1.05 -0.65 -15.79
CA GLY A 9 -0.03 0.37 -15.61
C GLY A 9 -0.59 1.52 -14.78
N TYR A 10 -0.68 1.30 -13.48
CA TYR A 10 -1.13 2.34 -12.55
C TYR A 10 -0.11 3.46 -12.42
N LYS A 11 -0.59 4.67 -12.23
CA LYS A 11 0.23 5.87 -12.16
C LYS A 11 0.54 6.22 -10.70
N VAL A 12 1.83 6.27 -10.36
CA VAL A 12 2.34 6.95 -9.18
C VAL A 12 2.79 8.34 -9.61
N ALA A 13 2.30 9.38 -8.95
CA ALA A 13 2.68 10.75 -9.23
C ALA A 13 2.66 11.60 -7.95
N GLY A 14 3.52 12.60 -7.92
CA GLY A 14 3.56 13.62 -6.87
C GLY A 14 3.97 14.95 -7.46
N PHE A 15 3.60 16.05 -6.81
CA PHE A 15 4.00 17.38 -7.22
C PHE A 15 4.39 18.23 -6.02
N VAL A 16 5.31 19.15 -6.24
CA VAL A 16 5.80 20.09 -5.24
C VAL A 16 5.80 21.49 -5.85
N PRO A 17 4.98 22.43 -5.36
CA PRO A 17 5.07 23.84 -5.71
C PRO A 17 6.20 24.50 -4.94
N VAL A 18 7.02 25.30 -5.60
CA VAL A 18 8.13 26.03 -5.01
C VAL A 18 8.08 27.49 -5.46
N CYS A 19 8.21 28.43 -4.53
CA CYS A 19 8.24 29.84 -4.82
C CYS A 19 9.44 30.21 -5.69
N ASN A 20 9.22 31.01 -6.72
CA ASN A 20 10.29 31.41 -7.65
C ASN A 20 11.37 32.24 -6.97
N SER A 21 11.02 33.09 -6.02
CA SER A 21 12.00 33.86 -5.24
C SER A 21 12.98 32.93 -4.47
N LEU A 22 12.48 31.81 -3.94
CA LEU A 22 13.35 30.82 -3.27
C LEU A 22 14.28 30.11 -4.26
N LEU A 23 13.83 29.88 -5.49
CA LEU A 23 14.67 29.27 -6.54
C LEU A 23 15.75 30.23 -7.06
N GLU A 24 15.47 31.55 -7.05
CA GLU A 24 16.37 32.59 -7.53
C GLU A 24 17.42 33.01 -6.49
N ASP A 25 17.01 33.10 -5.22
CA ASP A 25 17.87 33.58 -4.12
C ASP A 25 18.77 32.49 -3.50
N ASN A 26 18.71 31.26 -3.99
CA ASN A 26 19.40 30.14 -3.37
C ASN A 26 20.76 29.86 -4.05
N ASP A 27 21.84 29.91 -3.27
CA ASP A 27 23.19 29.56 -3.70
C ASP A 27 23.39 28.06 -3.98
N VAL A 28 22.44 27.21 -3.56
CA VAL A 28 22.46 25.77 -3.81
C VAL A 28 21.52 25.46 -4.97
N ASN A 29 21.86 24.48 -5.79
CA ASN A 29 20.97 24.04 -6.88
C ASN A 29 19.72 23.35 -6.34
N LEU A 30 18.79 24.16 -5.80
CA LEU A 30 17.54 23.70 -5.14
C LEU A 30 16.68 22.88 -6.10
N ALA A 31 16.65 23.21 -7.39
CA ALA A 31 15.89 22.46 -8.38
C ALA A 31 16.38 21.01 -8.49
N SER A 32 17.69 20.77 -8.51
CA SER A 32 18.24 19.41 -8.52
C SER A 32 17.92 18.64 -7.24
N TRP A 33 18.00 19.29 -6.10
CA TRP A 33 17.63 18.67 -4.82
C TRP A 33 16.14 18.26 -4.76
N ILE A 34 15.25 19.11 -5.27
CA ILE A 34 13.80 18.79 -5.36
C ILE A 34 13.57 17.57 -6.28
N VAL A 35 14.29 17.49 -7.40
CA VAL A 35 14.24 16.35 -8.32
C VAL A 35 14.68 15.06 -7.63
N GLU A 36 15.75 15.10 -6.84
CA GLU A 36 16.21 13.94 -6.07
C GLU A 36 15.17 13.52 -5.02
N MET A 37 14.61 14.46 -4.27
CA MET A 37 13.59 14.17 -3.27
C MET A 37 12.30 13.58 -3.87
N ILE A 38 11.86 14.07 -5.03
CA ILE A 38 10.70 13.49 -5.72
C ILE A 38 11.02 12.07 -6.18
N SER A 39 12.24 11.83 -6.67
CA SER A 39 12.68 10.52 -7.12
C SER A 39 12.69 9.50 -5.97
N GLU A 40 13.23 9.90 -4.82
CA GLU A 40 13.26 9.10 -3.60
C GLU A 40 11.85 8.79 -3.10
N ALA A 41 10.96 9.80 -3.06
CA ALA A 41 9.58 9.61 -2.64
C ALA A 41 8.80 8.65 -3.54
N ILE A 42 9.01 8.70 -4.86
CA ILE A 42 8.39 7.75 -5.81
C ILE A 42 8.96 6.34 -5.59
N GLY A 43 10.26 6.20 -5.39
CA GLY A 43 10.90 4.92 -5.07
C GLY A 43 10.30 4.30 -3.80
N LEU A 44 10.23 5.08 -2.72
CA LEU A 44 9.67 4.63 -1.45
C LEU A 44 8.18 4.25 -1.55
N ALA A 45 7.39 5.00 -2.34
CA ALA A 45 5.99 4.67 -2.60
C ALA A 45 5.86 3.36 -3.39
N MET A 46 6.78 3.08 -4.31
CA MET A 46 6.82 1.81 -5.05
C MET A 46 7.20 0.64 -4.15
N ASP A 47 8.20 0.78 -3.29
CA ASP A 47 8.58 -0.25 -2.32
C ASP A 47 7.42 -0.59 -1.39
N LYS A 48 6.72 0.45 -0.91
CA LYS A 48 5.53 0.28 -0.09
C LYS A 48 4.42 -0.44 -0.84
N ALA A 49 4.20 -0.13 -2.13
CA ALA A 49 3.20 -0.79 -2.96
C ALA A 49 3.55 -2.25 -3.26
N ILE A 50 4.83 -2.58 -3.48
CA ILE A 50 5.31 -3.95 -3.68
C ILE A 50 5.06 -4.81 -2.43
N LEU A 51 5.19 -4.25 -1.24
CA LEU A 51 4.98 -4.98 0.01
C LEU A 51 3.50 -5.03 0.43
N TYR A 52 2.78 -3.91 0.36
CA TYR A 52 1.45 -3.73 0.98
C TYR A 52 0.36 -3.23 0.02
N GLY A 53 0.64 -3.09 -1.28
CA GLY A 53 -0.33 -2.55 -2.23
C GLY A 53 -1.63 -3.36 -2.30
N LYS A 54 -2.75 -2.68 -2.50
CA LYS A 54 -4.10 -3.27 -2.49
C LYS A 54 -4.43 -4.09 -3.75
N GLY A 55 -3.67 -3.93 -4.85
CA GLY A 55 -3.96 -4.57 -6.14
C GLY A 55 -5.08 -3.90 -6.93
N THR A 56 -5.64 -2.81 -6.42
CA THR A 56 -6.63 -1.97 -7.11
C THR A 56 -6.06 -0.56 -7.19
N GLY A 57 -5.89 -0.04 -8.39
CA GLY A 57 -5.25 1.26 -8.61
C GLY A 57 -3.74 1.30 -8.30
N MET A 58 -3.15 0.20 -7.88
CA MET A 58 -1.73 0.04 -7.54
C MET A 58 -1.32 -1.44 -7.62
N PRO A 59 -0.01 -1.77 -7.62
CA PRO A 59 0.46 -3.15 -7.58
C PRO A 59 -0.15 -3.97 -6.44
N LEU A 60 -0.30 -5.28 -6.65
CA LEU A 60 -0.70 -6.19 -5.58
C LEU A 60 0.52 -6.49 -4.69
N GLY A 61 0.45 -6.08 -3.43
CA GLY A 61 1.50 -6.26 -2.46
C GLY A 61 1.68 -7.71 -2.00
N ILE A 62 2.91 -8.04 -1.63
CA ILE A 62 3.28 -9.36 -1.13
C ILE A 62 2.44 -9.72 0.10
N VAL A 63 2.45 -8.85 1.13
CA VAL A 63 1.73 -9.10 2.38
C VAL A 63 0.22 -9.12 2.17
N THR A 64 -0.30 -8.23 1.34
CA THR A 64 -1.72 -8.19 0.97
C THR A 64 -2.15 -9.51 0.33
N ARG A 65 -1.35 -10.06 -0.60
CA ARG A 65 -1.63 -11.35 -1.23
C ARG A 65 -1.57 -12.51 -0.22
N LEU A 66 -0.60 -12.50 0.69
CA LEU A 66 -0.49 -13.52 1.74
C LEU A 66 -1.68 -13.48 2.70
N ALA A 67 -2.22 -12.30 2.98
CA ALA A 67 -3.35 -12.12 3.91
C ALA A 67 -4.72 -12.50 3.31
N GLN A 68 -4.82 -12.67 2.00
CA GLN A 68 -6.07 -13.09 1.35
C GLN A 68 -6.47 -14.51 1.75
N GLN A 69 -7.65 -14.67 2.33
CA GLN A 69 -8.20 -15.94 2.81
C GLN A 69 -9.09 -16.66 1.80
N SER A 70 -9.55 -15.94 0.78
CA SER A 70 -10.43 -16.50 -0.26
C SER A 70 -10.01 -16.02 -1.64
N THR A 71 -10.35 -16.80 -2.65
CA THR A 71 -10.13 -16.43 -4.06
C THR A 71 -10.90 -15.16 -4.39
N PRO A 72 -10.27 -14.10 -4.92
CA PRO A 72 -10.97 -12.92 -5.39
C PRO A 72 -12.02 -13.26 -6.46
N ALA A 73 -13.16 -12.56 -6.44
CA ALA A 73 -14.27 -12.84 -7.39
C ALA A 73 -13.86 -12.66 -8.86
N ASN A 74 -12.90 -11.79 -9.14
CA ASN A 74 -12.36 -11.51 -10.47
C ASN A 74 -11.05 -12.27 -10.78
N TYR A 75 -10.72 -13.33 -10.02
CA TYR A 75 -9.51 -14.10 -10.23
C TYR A 75 -9.54 -14.77 -11.61
N PRO A 76 -8.53 -14.55 -12.48
CA PRO A 76 -8.57 -15.06 -13.85
C PRO A 76 -8.58 -16.57 -13.91
N VAL A 77 -9.40 -17.13 -14.78
CA VAL A 77 -9.54 -18.61 -14.96
C VAL A 77 -8.20 -19.27 -15.37
N ASN A 78 -7.36 -18.53 -16.09
CA ASN A 78 -6.07 -19.01 -16.55
C ASN A 78 -4.90 -18.62 -15.62
N ALA A 79 -5.20 -18.03 -14.47
CA ALA A 79 -4.18 -17.73 -13.46
C ALA A 79 -3.69 -19.02 -12.77
N PRO A 80 -2.51 -18.99 -12.11
CA PRO A 80 -2.06 -20.09 -11.25
C PRO A 80 -3.14 -20.47 -10.23
N ALA A 81 -3.19 -21.75 -9.84
CA ALA A 81 -4.13 -22.20 -8.82
C ALA A 81 -3.99 -21.35 -7.56
N TRP A 82 -5.12 -20.80 -7.10
CA TRP A 82 -5.13 -19.99 -5.91
C TRP A 82 -4.90 -20.85 -4.65
N VAL A 83 -4.05 -20.39 -3.75
CA VAL A 83 -3.71 -21.08 -2.50
C VAL A 83 -3.90 -20.08 -1.36
N ASP A 84 -4.53 -20.54 -0.29
CA ASP A 84 -4.61 -19.81 0.97
C ASP A 84 -3.28 -19.93 1.73
N LEU A 85 -2.66 -18.79 2.03
CA LEU A 85 -1.35 -18.70 2.67
C LEU A 85 -1.38 -17.92 3.99
N HIS A 86 -2.56 -17.47 4.43
CA HIS A 86 -2.65 -16.58 5.58
C HIS A 86 -2.24 -17.24 6.91
N THR A 87 -2.29 -18.57 7.01
CA THR A 87 -1.86 -19.31 8.20
C THR A 87 -0.46 -19.89 8.10
N THR A 88 0.01 -20.16 6.88
CA THR A 88 1.31 -20.80 6.65
C THR A 88 2.43 -19.79 6.45
N ASN A 89 2.17 -18.73 5.71
CA ASN A 89 3.16 -17.74 5.31
C ASN A 89 3.05 -16.40 6.06
N ILE A 90 2.04 -16.24 6.93
CA ILE A 90 1.97 -15.13 7.87
C ILE A 90 2.13 -15.71 9.27
N GLN A 91 3.23 -15.39 9.94
CA GLN A 91 3.58 -16.00 11.21
C GLN A 91 3.94 -14.96 12.26
N LYS A 92 3.74 -15.31 13.51
CA LYS A 92 4.19 -14.54 14.65
C LYS A 92 5.08 -15.41 15.53
N ILE A 93 6.23 -14.91 15.87
CA ILE A 93 7.22 -15.61 16.66
C ILE A 93 7.82 -14.68 17.73
N GLY A 94 8.42 -15.25 18.72
CA GLY A 94 9.21 -14.50 19.68
C GLY A 94 8.37 -13.83 20.75
N GLY A 95 8.57 -12.55 20.90
CA GLY A 95 8.22 -11.79 22.09
C GLY A 95 9.39 -11.73 23.06
N ASP A 96 9.22 -11.00 24.15
CA ASP A 96 10.31 -10.81 25.12
C ASP A 96 10.58 -12.06 25.96
N SER A 97 9.61 -13.00 26.04
CA SER A 97 9.72 -14.27 26.76
C SER A 97 10.50 -15.36 26.01
N VAL A 98 10.68 -15.21 24.68
CA VAL A 98 11.42 -16.17 23.85
C VAL A 98 12.77 -15.59 23.50
N THR A 99 13.85 -16.21 23.98
CA THR A 99 15.22 -15.73 23.85
C THR A 99 16.17 -16.84 23.40
N GLY A 100 17.37 -16.46 22.99
CA GLY A 100 18.44 -17.39 22.65
C GLY A 100 18.11 -18.31 21.48
N ALA A 101 18.55 -19.57 21.58
CA ALA A 101 18.44 -20.55 20.51
C ALA A 101 17.00 -20.83 20.07
N ALA A 102 16.03 -20.82 21.00
CA ALA A 102 14.62 -21.07 20.67
C ALA A 102 14.02 -20.00 19.76
N PHE A 103 14.37 -18.73 19.99
CA PHE A 103 13.93 -17.64 19.10
C PHE A 103 14.51 -17.80 17.70
N TRP A 104 15.81 -18.08 17.58
CA TRP A 104 16.47 -18.23 16.30
C TRP A 104 15.99 -19.47 15.54
N SER A 105 15.75 -20.58 16.24
CA SER A 105 15.15 -21.78 15.63
C SER A 105 13.78 -21.46 15.03
N ALA A 106 12.90 -20.81 15.79
CA ALA A 106 11.58 -20.42 15.31
C ALA A 106 11.65 -19.44 14.11
N LEU A 107 12.59 -18.49 14.13
CA LEU A 107 12.79 -17.56 13.02
C LEU A 107 13.25 -18.31 11.76
N VAL A 108 14.23 -19.19 11.87
CA VAL A 108 14.72 -20.00 10.74
C VAL A 108 13.62 -20.92 10.20
N GLU A 109 12.84 -21.57 11.07
CA GLU A 109 11.71 -22.39 10.65
C GLU A 109 10.66 -21.57 9.89
N ALA A 110 10.35 -20.36 10.38
CA ALA A 110 9.42 -19.45 9.71
C ALA A 110 9.92 -19.04 8.32
N THR A 111 11.21 -18.75 8.16
CA THR A 111 11.79 -18.44 6.83
C THR A 111 11.76 -19.62 5.87
N GLY A 112 11.77 -20.85 6.39
CA GLY A 112 11.67 -22.09 5.61
C GLY A 112 10.32 -22.30 4.92
N ASN A 113 9.29 -21.55 5.30
CA ASN A 113 7.98 -21.60 4.63
C ASN A 113 7.97 -20.97 3.23
N THR A 114 9.07 -20.38 2.77
CA THR A 114 9.19 -19.88 1.41
C THR A 114 9.33 -21.03 0.41
N PHE A 115 8.60 -20.93 -0.70
CA PHE A 115 8.64 -21.97 -1.74
C PHE A 115 9.78 -21.71 -2.74
N THR A 116 10.69 -22.65 -2.87
CA THR A 116 11.95 -22.48 -3.61
C THR A 116 12.02 -23.17 -4.97
N ARG A 117 10.98 -23.93 -5.37
CA ARG A 117 11.04 -24.81 -6.57
C ARG A 117 11.42 -24.09 -7.87
N TYR A 118 11.01 -22.84 -8.03
CA TYR A 118 11.19 -22.06 -9.26
C TYR A 118 12.16 -20.90 -9.12
N SER A 119 12.60 -20.59 -7.89
CA SER A 119 13.57 -19.53 -7.69
C SER A 119 15.01 -20.05 -7.84
N ARG A 120 15.85 -19.19 -8.40
CA ARG A 120 17.30 -19.35 -8.46
C ARG A 120 18.02 -18.11 -7.89
N GLY A 121 17.26 -17.12 -7.43
CA GLY A 121 17.77 -15.89 -6.86
C GLY A 121 18.11 -15.99 -5.38
N ASN A 122 18.64 -14.90 -4.85
CA ASN A 122 18.81 -14.72 -3.41
C ASN A 122 17.48 -14.31 -2.77
N GLN A 123 17.34 -14.63 -1.50
CA GLN A 123 16.24 -14.08 -0.70
C GLN A 123 16.54 -12.63 -0.34
N PHE A 124 15.49 -11.83 -0.18
CA PHE A 124 15.55 -10.52 0.44
C PHE A 124 14.74 -10.50 1.74
N TRP A 125 15.08 -9.59 2.64
CA TRP A 125 14.39 -9.42 3.92
C TRP A 125 14.21 -7.94 4.20
N ALA A 126 13.00 -7.46 4.11
CA ALA A 126 12.63 -6.08 4.40
C ALA A 126 12.16 -5.95 5.85
N MET A 127 12.68 -4.95 6.54
CA MET A 127 12.31 -4.61 7.92
C MET A 127 12.69 -3.16 8.24
N ASN A 128 12.18 -2.61 9.34
CA ASN A 128 12.64 -1.30 9.78
C ASN A 128 13.93 -1.38 10.62
N SER A 129 14.59 -0.25 10.79
CA SER A 129 15.84 -0.12 11.55
C SER A 129 15.72 -0.62 13.00
N LYS A 130 14.57 -0.36 13.64
CA LYS A 130 14.31 -0.78 15.02
C LYS A 130 14.20 -2.31 15.14
N THR A 131 13.50 -2.96 14.21
CA THR A 131 13.39 -4.43 14.14
C THR A 131 14.75 -5.06 13.88
N TYR A 132 15.52 -4.50 12.95
CA TYR A 132 16.88 -4.96 12.66
C TYR A 132 17.80 -4.85 13.88
N THR A 133 17.75 -3.72 14.60
CA THR A 133 18.52 -3.52 15.82
C THR A 133 18.08 -4.50 16.93
N LYS A 134 16.76 -4.78 17.05
CA LYS A 134 16.25 -5.78 17.98
C LYS A 134 16.77 -7.19 17.66
N LEU A 135 16.84 -7.57 16.38
CA LEU A 135 17.44 -8.84 15.97
C LEU A 135 18.93 -8.90 16.33
N LYS A 136 19.68 -7.84 16.07
CA LYS A 136 21.10 -7.75 16.46
C LYS A 136 21.28 -7.89 17.98
N SER A 137 20.45 -7.24 18.78
CA SER A 137 20.52 -7.33 20.24
C SER A 137 20.31 -8.75 20.76
N LYS A 138 19.48 -9.56 20.08
CA LYS A 138 19.25 -10.96 20.43
C LYS A 138 20.41 -11.90 20.04
N LEU A 139 21.34 -11.44 19.20
CA LEU A 139 22.57 -12.20 18.85
C LEU A 139 23.70 -12.00 19.84
N ILE A 140 23.63 -10.97 20.67
CA ILE A 140 24.68 -10.67 21.64
C ILE A 140 24.59 -11.69 22.77
N THR A 141 25.64 -12.47 22.96
CA THR A 141 25.79 -13.40 24.08
C THR A 141 26.92 -12.92 24.99
N PHE A 142 26.74 -13.12 26.28
CA PHE A 142 27.71 -12.71 27.30
C PHE A 142 28.31 -13.93 27.96
N THR A 143 29.57 -13.84 28.35
CA THR A 143 30.18 -14.80 29.25
C THR A 143 29.63 -14.67 30.68
N ALA A 144 29.91 -15.63 31.54
CA ALA A 144 29.57 -15.54 32.96
C ALA A 144 30.26 -14.32 33.64
N THR A 145 31.31 -13.79 33.05
CA THR A 145 32.06 -12.62 33.52
C THR A 145 31.54 -11.30 32.94
N GLY A 146 30.54 -11.35 32.01
CA GLY A 146 29.94 -10.16 31.42
C GLY A 146 30.60 -9.69 30.12
N ASP A 147 31.57 -10.45 29.58
CA ASP A 147 32.22 -10.11 28.30
C ASP A 147 31.36 -10.55 27.09
N ILE A 148 31.37 -9.78 26.03
CA ILE A 148 30.63 -10.11 24.79
C ILE A 148 31.35 -11.22 24.04
N VAL A 149 30.66 -12.36 23.84
CA VAL A 149 31.22 -13.55 23.17
C VAL A 149 31.06 -13.51 21.66
N ALA A 150 29.98 -12.92 21.16
CA ALA A 150 29.69 -12.86 19.74
C ALA A 150 29.48 -11.41 19.30
N ASN A 151 30.28 -10.98 18.35
CA ASN A 151 30.17 -9.68 17.70
C ASN A 151 30.01 -9.90 16.19
N LEU A 152 28.76 -9.98 15.75
CA LEU A 152 28.43 -10.20 14.33
C LEU A 152 27.99 -8.87 13.72
N PHE A 153 28.97 -8.14 13.16
CA PHE A 153 28.70 -6.94 12.38
C PHE A 153 28.41 -7.30 10.92
N GLY A 154 27.30 -6.82 10.41
CA GLY A 154 27.05 -6.68 8.97
C GLY A 154 26.19 -7.76 8.30
N VAL A 155 26.00 -8.94 8.90
CA VAL A 155 25.15 -10.00 8.33
C VAL A 155 24.32 -10.62 9.43
N LEU A 156 23.04 -10.91 9.17
CA LEU A 156 22.24 -11.80 10.02
C LEU A 156 22.68 -13.23 9.69
N PRO A 157 23.43 -13.92 10.57
CA PRO A 157 24.18 -15.13 10.18
C PRO A 157 23.32 -16.36 9.95
N ILE A 158 22.03 -16.26 10.16
CA ILE A 158 21.09 -17.40 10.16
C ILE A 158 20.05 -17.27 9.05
N ILE A 159 19.85 -16.05 8.54
CA ILE A 159 18.91 -15.77 7.45
C ILE A 159 19.73 -15.58 6.17
N ASN A 160 19.51 -16.46 5.20
CA ASN A 160 20.14 -16.32 3.88
C ASN A 160 19.46 -15.17 3.12
N GLY A 161 20.25 -14.31 2.49
CA GLY A 161 19.78 -13.20 1.66
C GLY A 161 20.18 -11.82 2.15
N ASP A 162 19.78 -10.81 1.38
CA ASP A 162 20.08 -9.41 1.65
C ASP A 162 19.02 -8.79 2.58
N VAL A 163 19.44 -7.85 3.41
CA VAL A 163 18.54 -7.14 4.33
C VAL A 163 18.36 -5.71 3.86
N ASP A 164 17.12 -5.36 3.56
CA ASP A 164 16.70 -4.01 3.17
C ASP A 164 16.02 -3.30 4.36
N ILE A 165 16.54 -2.13 4.71
CA ILE A 165 15.99 -1.32 5.78
C ILE A 165 14.99 -0.33 5.20
N LEU A 166 13.70 -0.54 5.52
CA LEU A 166 12.60 0.29 5.06
C LEU A 166 11.88 0.90 6.28
N GLU A 167 12.06 2.18 6.51
CA GLU A 167 11.56 2.85 7.73
C GLU A 167 10.03 2.88 7.85
N PHE A 168 9.29 2.76 6.75
CA PHE A 168 7.83 2.68 6.80
C PHE A 168 7.30 1.35 7.34
N MET A 169 8.14 0.32 7.47
CA MET A 169 7.69 -0.97 7.97
C MET A 169 7.35 -0.93 9.46
N PRO A 170 6.30 -1.63 9.89
CA PRO A 170 5.91 -1.70 11.29
C PRO A 170 6.97 -2.37 12.17
N ASP A 171 6.98 -1.96 13.44
CA ASP A 171 7.89 -2.52 14.45
C ASP A 171 7.67 -4.01 14.65
N GLY A 172 8.71 -4.78 14.44
CA GLY A 172 8.70 -6.23 14.62
C GLY A 172 8.30 -7.01 13.38
N ASP A 173 7.81 -6.37 12.33
CA ASP A 173 7.47 -7.03 11.08
C ASP A 173 8.70 -7.23 10.20
N ILE A 174 8.80 -8.40 9.61
CA ILE A 174 9.81 -8.80 8.63
C ILE A 174 9.07 -9.41 7.45
N VAL A 175 9.32 -8.92 6.26
CA VAL A 175 8.76 -9.48 5.03
C VAL A 175 9.90 -9.89 4.12
N GLY A 176 9.83 -11.08 3.57
CA GLY A 176 10.88 -11.52 2.68
C GLY A 176 10.52 -12.75 1.85
N GLY A 177 11.49 -13.21 1.10
CA GLY A 177 11.36 -14.33 0.20
C GLY A 177 12.17 -14.14 -1.08
N TYR A 178 11.75 -14.79 -2.15
CA TYR A 178 12.45 -14.77 -3.44
C TYR A 178 11.92 -13.65 -4.33
N GLY A 179 12.64 -12.53 -4.40
CA GLY A 179 12.24 -11.33 -5.14
C GLY A 179 12.07 -11.55 -6.64
N ASP A 180 12.78 -12.51 -7.23
CA ASP A 180 12.65 -12.91 -8.64
C ASP A 180 11.28 -13.53 -8.98
N LEU A 181 10.50 -13.92 -7.98
CA LEU A 181 9.13 -14.43 -8.13
C LEU A 181 8.05 -13.36 -7.91
N TYR A 182 8.43 -12.09 -7.81
CA TYR A 182 7.54 -10.95 -7.93
C TYR A 182 7.67 -10.33 -9.32
N LEU A 183 6.56 -10.26 -10.07
CA LEU A 183 6.54 -9.59 -11.36
C LEU A 183 6.32 -8.08 -11.15
N LEU A 184 7.30 -7.27 -11.50
CA LEU A 184 7.15 -5.82 -11.58
C LEU A 184 7.25 -5.39 -13.04
N THR A 185 6.23 -4.71 -13.54
CA THR A 185 6.19 -4.19 -14.89
C THR A 185 6.21 -2.67 -14.86
N LEU A 186 7.24 -2.08 -15.47
CA LEU A 186 7.33 -0.64 -15.67
C LEU A 186 6.76 -0.29 -17.04
N ARG A 187 5.58 0.31 -17.08
CA ARG A 187 4.93 0.73 -18.32
C ARG A 187 5.48 2.07 -18.84
N SER A 188 5.90 2.92 -17.93
CA SER A 188 6.64 4.15 -18.20
C SER A 188 7.62 4.38 -17.08
N GLY A 189 8.87 4.63 -17.44
CA GLY A 189 9.90 5.03 -16.49
C GLY A 189 9.51 6.34 -15.77
N MET A 190 10.24 6.66 -14.72
CA MET A 190 10.06 7.90 -14.00
C MET A 190 10.39 9.10 -14.88
N THR A 191 9.49 10.07 -14.90
CA THR A 191 9.68 11.36 -15.58
C THR A 191 9.39 12.48 -14.60
N ILE A 192 10.25 13.50 -14.60
CA ILE A 192 10.06 14.71 -13.79
C ILE A 192 9.96 15.89 -14.73
N GLU A 193 8.90 16.67 -14.59
CA GLU A 193 8.57 17.82 -15.39
C GLU A 193 8.40 19.05 -14.47
N SER A 194 8.75 20.23 -14.93
CA SER A 194 8.48 21.49 -14.23
C SER A 194 7.61 22.41 -15.06
N SER A 195 6.74 23.16 -14.41
CA SER A 195 5.87 24.15 -15.05
C SER A 195 5.79 25.42 -14.20
N ARG A 196 5.89 26.59 -14.86
CA ARG A 196 5.71 27.91 -14.25
C ARG A 196 4.31 28.48 -14.51
N GLU A 197 3.50 27.79 -15.31
CA GLU A 197 2.21 28.30 -15.77
C GLU A 197 1.06 27.89 -14.83
N VAL A 198 1.16 26.73 -14.18
CA VAL A 198 0.08 26.14 -13.36
C VAL A 198 -0.27 27.03 -12.16
N GLN A 199 0.73 27.66 -11.55
CA GLN A 199 0.56 28.57 -10.41
C GLN A 199 1.21 29.93 -10.70
N PHE A 200 0.91 30.51 -11.86
CA PHE A 200 1.48 31.78 -12.32
C PHE A 200 1.16 32.95 -11.38
N ILE A 201 -0.09 33.03 -10.89
CA ILE A 201 -0.52 34.13 -9.99
C ILE A 201 0.17 34.06 -8.61
N GLN A 202 0.50 32.85 -8.16
CA GLN A 202 1.20 32.61 -6.89
C GLN A 202 2.72 32.72 -7.00
N ASP A 203 3.22 32.97 -8.22
CA ASP A 203 4.66 33.02 -8.53
C ASP A 203 5.42 31.76 -8.09
N ASN A 204 4.84 30.59 -8.41
CA ASN A 204 5.43 29.30 -8.10
C ASN A 204 5.81 28.52 -9.36
N THR A 205 6.93 27.79 -9.28
CA THR A 205 7.26 26.69 -10.20
C THR A 205 6.81 25.37 -9.59
N VAL A 206 6.01 24.62 -10.32
CA VAL A 206 5.53 23.29 -9.88
C VAL A 206 6.38 22.20 -10.51
N PHE A 207 7.02 21.39 -9.69
CA PHE A 207 7.72 20.17 -10.09
C PHE A 207 6.77 18.98 -9.95
N LYS A 208 6.67 18.16 -10.99
CA LYS A 208 5.80 16.97 -11.02
C LYS A 208 6.60 15.75 -11.44
N GLY A 209 6.67 14.75 -10.56
CA GLY A 209 7.17 13.42 -10.87
C GLY A 209 6.04 12.45 -11.18
N LYS A 210 6.23 11.57 -12.14
CA LYS A 210 5.29 10.50 -12.48
C LYS A 210 6.00 9.23 -12.93
N GLN A 211 5.43 8.09 -12.60
CA GLN A 211 5.85 6.77 -13.05
C GLN A 211 4.61 5.90 -13.26
N ARG A 212 4.67 4.96 -14.20
CA ARG A 212 3.59 3.98 -14.38
C ARG A 212 4.15 2.58 -14.20
N ALA A 213 3.60 1.88 -13.22
CA ALA A 213 4.01 0.53 -12.89
C ALA A 213 2.83 -0.30 -12.43
N ASP A 214 2.98 -1.61 -12.51
CA ASP A 214 2.09 -2.58 -11.89
C ASP A 214 2.89 -3.83 -11.54
N GLY A 215 2.38 -4.64 -10.63
CA GLY A 215 3.05 -5.85 -10.22
C GLY A 215 2.19 -6.76 -9.37
N ALA A 216 2.59 -8.02 -9.34
CA ALA A 216 1.97 -9.01 -8.47
C ALA A 216 2.96 -10.16 -8.18
N PRO A 217 2.83 -10.86 -7.05
CA PRO A 217 3.56 -12.10 -6.81
C PRO A 217 3.16 -13.17 -7.83
N ILE A 218 4.14 -13.67 -8.61
CA ILE A 218 3.91 -14.79 -9.56
C ILE A 218 3.60 -16.06 -8.76
N ILE A 219 4.38 -16.29 -7.70
CA ILE A 219 4.19 -17.41 -6.78
C ILE A 219 4.16 -16.83 -5.37
N ALA A 220 2.97 -16.67 -4.83
CA ALA A 220 2.78 -16.07 -3.51
C ALA A 220 3.46 -16.87 -2.37
N GLY A 221 3.52 -18.22 -2.50
CA GLY A 221 4.20 -19.09 -1.54
C GLY A 221 5.72 -18.94 -1.47
N ALA A 222 6.32 -18.13 -2.37
CA ALA A 222 7.74 -17.79 -2.32
C ALA A 222 8.08 -16.70 -1.29
N PHE A 223 7.06 -16.12 -0.65
CA PHE A 223 7.19 -15.02 0.30
C PHE A 223 6.62 -15.40 1.66
N VAL A 224 7.12 -14.76 2.69
CA VAL A 224 6.67 -14.93 4.08
C VAL A 224 6.66 -13.57 4.78
N ALA A 225 5.71 -13.39 5.68
CA ALA A 225 5.65 -12.24 6.57
C ALA A 225 5.67 -12.73 8.03
N ILE A 226 6.59 -12.21 8.83
CA ILE A 226 6.87 -12.69 10.18
C ILE A 226 6.85 -11.49 11.13
N ASN A 227 6.16 -11.62 12.27
CA ASN A 227 6.29 -10.67 13.36
C ASN A 227 7.09 -11.28 14.52
N ILE A 228 8.15 -10.58 14.95
CA ILE A 228 9.06 -11.05 16.01
C ILE A 228 8.67 -10.56 17.41
N ASN A 229 7.58 -9.85 17.56
CA ASN A 229 7.05 -9.36 18.84
C ASN A 229 5.88 -10.20 19.36
N ASN A 230 5.59 -11.34 18.72
CA ASN A 230 4.43 -12.20 19.01
C ASN A 230 3.07 -11.46 18.86
N THR A 231 3.03 -10.43 18.01
CA THR A 231 1.81 -9.74 17.61
C THR A 231 1.41 -10.14 16.18
N ALA A 232 0.21 -9.82 15.77
CA ALA A 232 -0.19 -10.04 14.39
C ALA A 232 0.68 -9.21 13.45
N VAL A 233 1.06 -9.78 12.31
CA VAL A 233 1.71 -9.04 11.23
C VAL A 233 0.75 -7.98 10.71
N THR A 234 1.24 -6.79 10.44
CA THR A 234 0.45 -5.72 9.80
C THR A 234 0.20 -6.08 8.35
N THR A 235 -1.05 -6.28 7.97
CA THR A 235 -1.45 -6.72 6.63
C THR A 235 -2.03 -5.61 5.77
N VAL A 236 -2.35 -4.47 6.36
CA VAL A 236 -2.94 -3.31 5.69
C VAL A 236 -2.12 -2.08 6.02
N MET A 237 -1.81 -1.29 5.01
CA MET A 237 -1.18 0.02 5.15
C MET A 237 -1.94 1.08 4.39
N ASP A 238 -1.98 2.28 4.96
CA ASP A 238 -2.56 3.44 4.30
C ASP A 238 -1.60 3.99 3.26
N PHE A 239 -2.15 4.34 2.10
CA PHE A 239 -1.45 5.06 1.04
C PHE A 239 -1.99 6.49 0.98
N ALA A 240 -1.14 7.43 0.57
CA ALA A 240 -1.59 8.80 0.35
C ALA A 240 -2.67 8.81 -0.75
N ALA A 241 -3.79 9.47 -0.45
CA ALA A 241 -4.87 9.64 -1.42
C ALA A 241 -4.40 10.51 -2.61
N ASP A 242 -4.89 10.20 -3.82
CA ASP A 242 -4.71 11.08 -4.98
C ASP A 242 -5.68 12.27 -4.86
N THR A 243 -5.29 13.27 -4.09
CA THR A 243 -6.13 14.46 -3.84
C THR A 243 -6.46 15.25 -5.11
N ALA A 244 -5.72 15.04 -6.19
CA ALA A 244 -5.96 15.72 -7.46
C ALA A 244 -7.09 15.07 -8.29
N ASN A 245 -7.28 13.76 -8.17
CA ASN A 245 -8.26 12.99 -8.93
C ASN A 245 -9.12 12.07 -8.03
N ASP A 246 -9.07 12.26 -6.72
CA ASP A 246 -9.86 11.49 -5.77
C ASP A 246 -11.35 11.89 -5.87
N ALA A 247 -12.16 11.00 -6.44
CA ALA A 247 -13.59 11.14 -6.60
C ALA A 247 -14.38 10.29 -5.60
N ASP A 248 -13.76 9.85 -4.52
CA ASP A 248 -14.40 9.04 -3.51
C ASP A 248 -15.38 9.85 -2.65
N LEU A 249 -16.35 9.16 -2.06
CA LEU A 249 -17.21 9.71 -1.04
C LEU A 249 -16.61 9.45 0.35
N GLN A 250 -16.72 10.46 1.23
CA GLN A 250 -16.44 10.32 2.66
C GLN A 250 -17.64 9.77 3.42
N GLY A 251 -18.85 10.06 2.96
CA GLY A 251 -20.08 9.63 3.60
C GLY A 251 -21.35 10.01 2.86
N ILE A 252 -22.45 9.36 3.23
CA ILE A 252 -23.82 9.70 2.82
C ILE A 252 -24.66 9.82 4.10
N ASP A 253 -25.12 11.01 4.40
CA ASP A 253 -25.99 11.31 5.54
C ASP A 253 -27.47 11.37 5.12
N GLY A 254 -28.35 11.19 6.10
CA GLY A 254 -29.81 11.23 5.91
C GLY A 254 -30.45 9.89 5.54
N LEU A 255 -29.65 8.84 5.34
CA LEU A 255 -30.10 7.47 5.05
C LEU A 255 -29.37 6.46 5.95
N THR A 256 -30.10 5.43 6.37
CA THR A 256 -29.48 4.24 6.96
C THR A 256 -29.16 3.25 5.85
N LEU A 257 -27.89 3.11 5.54
CA LEU A 257 -27.40 2.26 4.46
C LEU A 257 -27.19 0.82 4.90
N THR A 258 -27.46 -0.13 4.01
CA THR A 258 -27.16 -1.55 4.17
C THR A 258 -26.43 -2.05 2.91
N PRO A 259 -25.18 -2.54 2.99
CA PRO A 259 -24.32 -2.54 4.18
C PRO A 259 -24.05 -1.12 4.73
N ALA A 260 -23.36 -1.02 5.87
CA ALA A 260 -22.88 0.28 6.37
C ALA A 260 -21.99 0.95 5.32
N PHE A 261 -21.94 2.29 5.34
CA PHE A 261 -21.14 3.04 4.36
C PHE A 261 -19.66 2.61 4.38
N ASP A 262 -19.13 2.39 3.20
CA ASP A 262 -17.71 2.10 2.93
C ASP A 262 -17.35 2.75 1.59
N ALA A 263 -16.22 3.48 1.52
CA ALA A 263 -15.83 4.25 0.33
C ALA A 263 -15.63 3.39 -0.92
N ASP A 264 -15.22 2.14 -0.76
CA ASP A 264 -14.99 1.18 -1.86
C ASP A 264 -16.28 0.47 -2.33
N THR A 265 -17.39 0.68 -1.62
CA THR A 265 -18.69 0.06 -1.95
C THR A 265 -19.55 1.01 -2.77
N THR A 266 -19.96 0.57 -3.96
CA THR A 266 -20.71 1.39 -4.92
C THR A 266 -22.23 1.13 -4.93
N ALA A 267 -22.73 0.16 -4.18
CA ALA A 267 -24.13 -0.19 -4.15
C ALA A 267 -24.63 -0.45 -2.73
N TYR A 268 -25.70 0.24 -2.36
CA TYR A 268 -26.35 0.16 -1.06
C TYR A 268 -27.85 0.01 -1.19
N THR A 269 -28.49 -0.51 -0.16
CA THR A 269 -29.94 -0.43 0.01
C THR A 269 -30.27 0.44 1.22
N ALA A 270 -31.36 1.19 1.13
CA ALA A 270 -31.86 2.00 2.24
C ALA A 270 -33.38 2.01 2.24
N THR A 271 -33.98 2.08 3.43
CA THR A 271 -35.44 2.24 3.57
C THR A 271 -35.74 3.68 3.97
N MET A 272 -36.58 4.35 3.19
CA MET A 272 -37.04 5.70 3.44
C MET A 272 -38.56 5.73 3.55
N THR A 273 -39.09 6.05 4.72
CA THR A 273 -40.54 6.11 5.00
C THR A 273 -41.10 7.52 5.00
N ALA A 274 -40.26 8.51 5.15
CA ALA A 274 -40.60 9.93 5.13
C ALA A 274 -39.56 10.72 4.33
N ALA A 275 -39.89 11.95 3.94
CA ALA A 275 -38.97 12.83 3.27
C ALA A 275 -37.78 13.15 4.21
N ALA A 276 -36.56 13.01 3.70
CA ALA A 276 -35.33 13.30 4.43
C ALA A 276 -34.33 14.04 3.56
N ALA A 277 -33.57 14.93 4.15
CA ALA A 277 -32.43 15.54 3.46
C ALA A 277 -31.32 14.51 3.32
N VAL A 278 -30.85 14.31 2.09
CA VAL A 278 -29.76 13.39 1.78
C VAL A 278 -28.54 14.22 1.40
N THR A 279 -27.44 14.00 2.12
CA THR A 279 -26.18 14.72 1.87
C THR A 279 -25.08 13.71 1.56
N ALA A 280 -24.51 13.82 0.37
CA ALA A 280 -23.31 13.09 -0.01
C ALA A 280 -22.10 13.99 0.17
N THR A 281 -21.16 13.58 0.98
CA THR A 281 -19.94 14.34 1.29
C THR A 281 -18.78 13.71 0.53
N PRO A 282 -18.14 14.45 -0.40
CA PRO A 282 -16.97 13.93 -1.13
C PRO A 282 -15.74 13.93 -0.22
N ALA A 283 -14.79 13.05 -0.49
CA ALA A 283 -13.51 12.99 0.22
C ALA A 283 -12.67 14.24 -0.03
N GLN A 284 -12.77 14.83 -1.23
CA GLN A 284 -12.13 16.09 -1.58
C GLN A 284 -13.18 17.23 -1.61
N PRO A 285 -12.99 18.31 -0.83
CA PRO A 285 -13.97 19.40 -0.71
C PRO A 285 -14.34 20.10 -2.01
N ASP A 286 -13.46 20.07 -3.01
CA ASP A 286 -13.63 20.68 -4.32
C ASP A 286 -14.05 19.67 -5.40
N ALA A 287 -14.42 18.45 -5.04
CA ALA A 287 -15.04 17.50 -5.96
C ALA A 287 -16.51 17.88 -6.21
N GLU A 288 -16.93 17.71 -7.47
CA GLU A 288 -18.31 17.95 -7.90
C GLU A 288 -19.18 16.74 -7.55
N VAL A 289 -20.28 16.98 -6.82
CA VAL A 289 -21.26 15.95 -6.46
C VAL A 289 -22.56 16.19 -7.22
N ALA A 290 -22.97 15.24 -8.04
CA ALA A 290 -24.27 15.23 -8.70
C ALA A 290 -25.13 14.11 -8.13
N MET A 291 -26.40 14.41 -7.86
CA MET A 291 -27.38 13.45 -7.36
C MET A 291 -28.61 13.37 -8.27
N SER A 292 -29.15 12.18 -8.43
CA SER A 292 -30.44 11.99 -9.08
C SER A 292 -31.28 10.94 -8.35
N TYR A 293 -32.56 11.20 -8.18
CA TYR A 293 -33.52 10.28 -7.59
C TYR A 293 -34.63 9.95 -8.62
N ASN A 294 -34.81 8.68 -8.87
CA ASN A 294 -35.80 8.19 -9.86
C ASN A 294 -35.66 8.90 -11.22
N GLY A 295 -34.41 9.12 -11.67
CA GLY A 295 -34.06 9.78 -12.94
C GLY A 295 -34.23 11.30 -12.96
N LYS A 296 -34.57 11.95 -11.84
CA LYS A 296 -34.65 13.40 -11.73
C LYS A 296 -33.49 13.94 -10.90
N ASN A 297 -32.87 15.01 -11.36
CA ASN A 297 -31.80 15.66 -10.60
C ASN A 297 -32.31 16.21 -9.27
N VAL A 298 -31.51 15.99 -8.24
CA VAL A 298 -31.74 16.45 -6.85
C VAL A 298 -30.51 17.21 -6.40
N VAL A 299 -30.69 18.34 -5.75
CA VAL A 299 -29.58 19.10 -5.20
C VAL A 299 -29.09 18.39 -3.93
N ASN A 300 -27.77 18.24 -3.81
CA ASN A 300 -27.14 17.65 -2.66
C ASN A 300 -27.51 18.40 -1.35
N GLY A 301 -27.87 17.66 -0.31
CA GLY A 301 -28.33 18.23 0.97
C GLY A 301 -29.80 18.63 0.98
N THR A 302 -30.57 18.46 -0.08
CA THR A 302 -32.02 18.76 -0.10
C THR A 302 -32.86 17.56 0.25
N SER A 303 -34.12 17.83 0.62
CA SER A 303 -35.08 16.78 0.99
C SER A 303 -35.53 15.97 -0.23
N VAL A 304 -35.36 14.66 -0.14
CA VAL A 304 -35.85 13.67 -1.08
C VAL A 304 -37.15 13.06 -0.54
N THR A 305 -38.24 13.14 -1.30
CA THR A 305 -39.51 12.52 -0.92
C THR A 305 -39.56 11.11 -1.49
N PRO A 306 -39.78 10.07 -0.65
CA PRO A 306 -39.82 8.70 -1.14
C PRO A 306 -41.02 8.48 -2.06
N ALA A 307 -40.78 7.82 -3.19
CA ALA A 307 -41.80 7.35 -4.08
C ALA A 307 -42.17 5.88 -3.79
N THR A 308 -43.37 5.46 -4.19
CA THR A 308 -43.85 4.06 -3.96
C THR A 308 -42.94 3.06 -4.69
N GLY A 309 -42.58 1.99 -4.00
CA GLY A 309 -41.74 0.91 -4.53
C GLY A 309 -40.27 1.27 -4.54
N THR A 310 -39.42 0.32 -4.92
CA THR A 310 -37.99 0.48 -5.01
C THR A 310 -37.59 1.51 -6.08
N LYS A 311 -36.80 2.52 -5.72
CA LYS A 311 -36.31 3.56 -6.60
C LYS A 311 -34.80 3.73 -6.41
N ASN A 312 -34.14 4.17 -7.48
CA ASN A 312 -32.71 4.41 -7.45
C ASN A 312 -32.42 5.86 -7.06
N LEU A 313 -31.57 6.03 -6.06
CA LEU A 313 -30.82 7.25 -5.81
C LEU A 313 -29.41 7.04 -6.35
N VAL A 314 -28.98 7.85 -7.30
CA VAL A 314 -27.64 7.78 -7.88
C VAL A 314 -26.86 8.99 -7.42
N VAL A 315 -25.72 8.75 -6.82
CA VAL A 315 -24.74 9.79 -6.46
C VAL A 315 -23.52 9.61 -7.38
N THR A 316 -23.12 10.68 -8.03
CA THR A 316 -21.95 10.70 -8.88
C THR A 316 -20.99 11.75 -8.35
N VAL A 317 -19.78 11.38 -8.09
CA VAL A 317 -18.70 12.28 -7.69
C VAL A 317 -17.71 12.40 -8.85
N LYS A 318 -17.23 13.61 -9.12
CA LYS A 318 -16.21 13.88 -10.12
C LYS A 318 -15.13 14.79 -9.55
N LYS A 319 -13.88 14.44 -9.81
CA LYS A 319 -12.72 15.23 -9.44
C LYS A 319 -11.64 15.09 -10.52
N GLY A 320 -11.20 16.21 -11.09
CA GLY A 320 -10.19 16.17 -12.15
C GLY A 320 -10.62 15.31 -13.34
N ASN A 321 -9.88 14.25 -13.60
CA ASN A 321 -10.14 13.27 -14.68
C ASN A 321 -10.77 11.96 -14.16
N ALA A 322 -11.18 11.91 -12.90
CA ALA A 322 -11.83 10.75 -12.30
C ALA A 322 -13.35 10.77 -12.51
#